data_8239d32efb2b639bef44ffd5f80999e6
#
_entry.id   8239d32efb2b639bef44ffd5f80999e6
#
_cell.length_a   1.000
_cell.length_b   1.000
_cell.length_c   1.000
_cell.angle_alpha   90.00
_cell.angle_beta   90.00
_cell.angle_gamma   90.00
#
_symmetry.space_group_name_H-M   'P 1'
#
loop_
_entity.id
_entity.type
_entity.pdbx_description
1 polymer ?
#
loop_
_entity_poly.entity_id
_entity_poly.type
_entity_poly.pdbx_seq_one_letter_code
_entity_poly.pdbx_strand_id
1 'polypeptide(L)'
;MFYAVLLPLFAACYIFAAAFLKKRTFAWEIGTASVGVSFLKIVSMAFRNHFHGKTYSVSILPFLTLDGKVYDWRLHLETAEIFLVVFIVFSALMCLIYSKNFLPAEKMNRFVVFLLGLTSCLIIGVGAKNMFQFFAGWDLSALFSYMLLMLFHEQQAVRRSGVSFLIWHTLCDVPLLCACFMLANRTGDL
;
A
#
# COMPACT_ATOMS: atom_id res chain seq x y z
N MET A 1 12.84 -10.21 2.10
CA MET A 1 11.85 -9.28 2.63
C MET A 1 11.56 -8.15 1.65
N PHE A 2 12.55 -7.30 1.36
CA PHE A 2 12.41 -6.14 0.46
C PHE A 2 11.62 -6.43 -0.82
N TYR A 3 12.00 -7.47 -1.56
CA TYR A 3 11.30 -7.85 -2.80
C TYR A 3 9.84 -8.27 -2.60
N ALA A 4 9.49 -8.89 -1.49
CA ALA A 4 8.13 -9.36 -1.25
C ALA A 4 7.14 -8.21 -1.00
N VAL A 5 7.63 -7.12 -0.40
CA VAL A 5 6.85 -5.93 -0.07
C VAL A 5 6.75 -4.97 -1.26
N LEU A 6 7.86 -4.81 -2.00
CA LEU A 6 7.92 -3.87 -3.11
C LEU A 6 7.51 -4.48 -4.46
N LEU A 7 7.38 -5.80 -4.56
CA LEU A 7 7.00 -6.46 -5.81
C LEU A 7 5.66 -5.94 -6.37
N PRO A 8 4.59 -5.76 -5.58
CA PRO A 8 3.34 -5.17 -6.07
C PRO A 8 3.53 -3.73 -6.57
N LEU A 9 4.40 -2.94 -5.90
CA LEU A 9 4.68 -1.57 -6.32
C LEU A 9 5.40 -1.53 -7.67
N PHE A 10 6.43 -2.37 -7.86
CA PHE A 10 7.13 -2.47 -9.14
C PHE A 10 6.21 -2.96 -10.26
N ALA A 11 5.33 -3.93 -9.97
CA ALA A 11 4.33 -4.39 -10.92
C ALA A 11 3.35 -3.27 -11.29
N ALA A 12 2.89 -2.48 -10.32
CA ALA A 12 2.04 -1.31 -10.57
C ALA A 12 2.72 -0.29 -11.48
N CYS A 13 3.98 0.08 -11.17
CA CYS A 13 4.78 1.00 -11.98
C CYS A 13 5.00 0.47 -13.41
N TYR A 14 5.30 -0.81 -13.55
CA TYR A 14 5.49 -1.43 -14.87
C TYR A 14 4.21 -1.40 -15.70
N ILE A 15 3.06 -1.81 -15.11
CA ILE A 15 1.77 -1.81 -15.81
C ILE A 15 1.37 -0.38 -16.19
N PHE A 16 1.57 0.58 -15.29
CA PHE A 16 1.29 1.99 -15.54
C PHE A 16 2.14 2.54 -16.70
N ALA A 17 3.45 2.31 -16.69
CA ALA A 17 4.36 2.74 -17.73
C ALA A 17 4.02 2.09 -19.08
N ALA A 18 3.72 0.80 -19.08
CA ALA A 18 3.36 0.08 -20.31
C ALA A 18 2.01 0.53 -20.87
N ALA A 19 1.04 0.86 -20.00
CA ALA A 19 -0.23 1.46 -20.42
C ALA A 19 -0.03 2.86 -21.04
N PHE A 20 0.87 3.66 -20.49
CA PHE A 20 1.23 4.96 -21.04
C PHE A 20 1.88 4.84 -22.43
N LEU A 21 2.70 3.82 -22.63
CA LEU A 21 3.35 3.52 -23.91
C LEU A 21 2.41 2.82 -24.94
N LYS A 22 1.10 2.70 -24.63
CA LYS A 22 0.09 1.99 -25.43
C LYS A 22 0.47 0.56 -25.83
N LYS A 23 1.34 -0.09 -25.04
CA LYS A 23 1.67 -1.50 -25.21
C LYS A 23 0.56 -2.39 -24.65
N ARG A 24 0.30 -3.50 -25.33
CA ARG A 24 -0.61 -4.54 -24.82
C ARG A 24 -0.01 -5.10 -23.52
N THR A 25 -0.72 -4.95 -22.41
CA THR A 25 -0.27 -5.45 -21.11
C THR A 25 -1.21 -6.56 -20.65
N PHE A 26 -0.62 -7.64 -20.22
CA PHE A 26 -1.31 -8.68 -19.43
C PHE A 26 -1.37 -8.22 -17.97
N ALA A 27 -2.02 -7.07 -17.73
CA ALA A 27 -2.00 -6.40 -16.42
C ALA A 27 -2.55 -7.29 -15.31
N TRP A 28 -3.63 -8.01 -15.58
CA TRP A 28 -4.25 -8.91 -14.62
C TRP A 28 -3.31 -10.06 -14.25
N GLU A 29 -2.69 -10.71 -15.23
CA GLU A 29 -1.76 -11.82 -15.01
C GLU A 29 -0.53 -11.38 -14.23
N ILE A 30 0.07 -10.25 -14.61
CA ILE A 30 1.24 -9.68 -13.93
C ILE A 30 0.87 -9.25 -12.51
N GLY A 31 -0.27 -8.58 -12.33
CA GLY A 31 -0.76 -8.17 -11.02
C GLY A 31 -1.01 -9.36 -10.10
N THR A 32 -1.74 -10.35 -10.58
CA THR A 32 -2.06 -11.57 -9.80
C THR A 32 -0.80 -12.36 -9.47
N ALA A 33 0.12 -12.52 -10.42
CA ALA A 33 1.39 -13.20 -10.18
C ALA A 33 2.25 -12.48 -9.14
N SER A 34 2.36 -11.14 -9.23
CA SER A 34 3.15 -10.33 -8.30
C SER A 34 2.60 -10.43 -6.86
N VAL A 35 1.29 -10.28 -6.68
CA VAL A 35 0.64 -10.39 -5.37
C VAL A 35 0.71 -11.82 -4.84
N GLY A 36 0.52 -12.83 -5.70
CA GLY A 36 0.63 -14.24 -5.33
C GLY A 36 2.02 -14.61 -4.82
N VAL A 37 3.08 -14.18 -5.52
CA VAL A 37 4.46 -14.38 -5.07
C VAL A 37 4.72 -13.65 -3.75
N SER A 38 4.23 -12.41 -3.63
CA SER A 38 4.34 -11.64 -2.38
C SER A 38 3.64 -12.35 -1.23
N PHE A 39 2.43 -12.86 -1.45
CA PHE A 39 1.65 -13.61 -0.46
C PHE A 39 2.42 -14.83 0.05
N LEU A 40 2.93 -15.68 -0.84
CA LEU A 40 3.70 -16.86 -0.48
C LEU A 40 4.95 -16.51 0.35
N LYS A 41 5.66 -15.44 -0.03
CA LYS A 41 6.83 -14.96 0.70
C LYS A 41 6.47 -14.45 2.10
N ILE A 42 5.39 -13.67 2.23
CA ILE A 42 4.97 -13.09 3.50
C ILE A 42 4.44 -14.20 4.43
N VAL A 43 3.69 -15.16 3.92
CA VAL A 43 3.27 -16.35 4.68
C VAL A 43 4.48 -17.15 5.15
N SER A 44 5.49 -17.36 4.30
CA SER A 44 6.76 -18.00 4.71
C SER A 44 7.48 -17.22 5.82
N MET A 45 7.41 -15.88 5.79
CA MET A 45 7.95 -15.02 6.86
C MET A 45 7.14 -15.16 8.15
N ALA A 46 5.80 -15.22 8.07
CA ALA A 46 4.92 -15.45 9.21
C ALA A 46 5.25 -16.78 9.91
N PHE A 47 5.41 -17.85 9.16
CA PHE A 47 5.83 -19.14 9.72
C PHE A 47 7.20 -19.07 10.43
N ARG A 48 8.19 -18.44 9.80
CA ARG A 48 9.51 -18.28 10.41
C ARG A 48 9.48 -17.38 11.66
N ASN A 49 8.66 -16.35 11.67
CA ASN A 49 8.47 -15.52 12.85
C ASN A 49 7.85 -16.33 13.98
N HIS A 50 6.80 -17.09 13.71
CA HIS A 50 6.11 -17.91 14.71
C HIS A 50 7.03 -18.98 15.33
N PHE A 51 7.84 -19.67 14.53
CA PHE A 51 8.69 -20.76 15.04
C PHE A 51 10.05 -20.29 15.57
N HIS A 52 10.58 -19.16 15.12
CA HIS A 52 11.95 -18.73 15.45
C HIS A 52 12.02 -17.33 16.07
N GLY A 53 10.90 -16.65 16.30
CA GLY A 53 10.85 -15.30 16.89
C GLY A 53 11.60 -14.23 16.08
N LYS A 54 11.78 -14.42 14.76
CA LYS A 54 12.56 -13.51 13.93
C LYS A 54 11.75 -12.27 13.57
N THR A 55 12.22 -11.11 13.97
CA THR A 55 11.75 -9.80 13.49
C THR A 55 12.47 -9.44 12.19
N TYR A 56 11.77 -8.70 11.34
CA TYR A 56 12.30 -8.31 10.04
C TYR A 56 12.38 -6.79 9.94
N SER A 57 13.57 -6.25 9.78
CA SER A 57 13.77 -4.81 9.53
C SER A 57 14.62 -4.59 8.27
N VAL A 58 14.19 -3.68 7.41
CA VAL A 58 14.93 -3.30 6.21
C VAL A 58 14.86 -1.79 6.05
N SER A 59 16.02 -1.13 5.97
CA SER A 59 16.11 0.26 5.55
C SER A 59 16.02 0.34 4.03
N ILE A 60 15.13 1.22 3.54
CA ILE A 60 14.90 1.39 2.11
C ILE A 60 15.75 2.53 1.57
N LEU A 61 15.67 3.71 2.18
CA LEU A 61 16.39 4.92 1.76
C LEU A 61 16.52 5.87 2.95
N PRO A 62 17.66 6.56 3.11
CA PRO A 62 17.74 7.73 3.98
C PRO A 62 16.92 8.85 3.34
N PHE A 63 15.92 9.36 4.06
CA PHE A 63 14.98 10.33 3.50
C PHE A 63 15.30 11.77 3.91
N LEU A 64 15.61 12.01 5.18
CA LEU A 64 15.77 13.34 5.72
C LEU A 64 16.80 13.36 6.85
N THR A 65 17.65 14.38 6.88
CA THR A 65 18.52 14.67 8.03
C THR A 65 18.05 15.97 8.68
N LEU A 66 17.48 15.88 9.89
CA LEU A 66 17.09 17.01 10.71
C LEU A 66 17.87 16.97 12.02
N ASP A 67 18.52 18.07 12.38
CA ASP A 67 19.30 18.23 13.62
C ASP A 67 20.32 17.09 13.88
N GLY A 68 20.98 16.60 12.82
CA GLY A 68 21.96 15.50 12.91
C GLY A 68 21.34 14.09 13.08
N LYS A 69 20.03 13.97 13.17
CA LYS A 69 19.32 12.68 13.13
C LYS A 69 18.97 12.33 11.69
N VAL A 70 19.28 11.10 11.28
CA VAL A 70 18.96 10.57 9.96
C VAL A 70 17.63 9.81 10.08
N TYR A 71 16.61 10.28 9.40
CA TYR A 71 15.33 9.63 9.29
C TYR A 71 15.34 8.73 8.05
N ASP A 72 15.36 7.43 8.28
CA ASP A 72 15.35 6.43 7.24
C ASP A 72 13.93 5.90 7.00
N TRP A 73 13.59 5.67 5.75
CA TRP A 73 12.45 4.81 5.44
C TRP A 73 12.80 3.37 5.76
N ARG A 74 12.30 2.92 6.89
CA ARG A 74 12.50 1.55 7.39
C ARG A 74 11.17 0.81 7.41
N LEU A 75 11.17 -0.38 6.86
CA LEU A 75 10.11 -1.34 7.08
C LEU A 75 10.52 -2.23 8.24
N HIS A 76 9.70 -2.22 9.27
CA HIS A 76 9.86 -3.08 10.44
C HIS A 76 8.60 -3.92 10.58
N LEU A 77 8.77 -5.23 10.63
CA LEU A 77 7.66 -6.17 10.74
C LEU A 77 7.93 -7.11 11.91
N GLU A 78 7.16 -6.95 12.95
CA GLU A 78 7.02 -7.86 14.07
C GLU A 78 5.86 -8.83 13.82
N THR A 79 5.43 -9.54 14.84
CA THR A 79 4.40 -10.57 14.71
C THR A 79 3.06 -9.97 14.29
N ALA A 80 2.65 -8.87 14.91
CA ALA A 80 1.35 -8.25 14.64
C ALA A 80 1.30 -7.65 13.22
N GLU A 81 2.34 -6.92 12.83
CA GLU A 81 2.44 -6.31 11.51
C GLU A 81 2.48 -7.37 10.40
N ILE A 82 3.19 -8.49 10.62
CA ILE A 82 3.24 -9.59 9.66
C ILE A 82 1.83 -10.17 9.43
N PHE A 83 1.03 -10.39 10.49
CA PHE A 83 -0.34 -10.87 10.35
C PHE A 83 -1.22 -9.88 9.59
N LEU A 84 -1.11 -8.58 9.88
CA LEU A 84 -1.83 -7.54 9.14
C LEU A 84 -1.43 -7.52 7.66
N VAL A 85 -0.14 -7.61 7.36
CA VAL A 85 0.34 -7.64 5.97
C VAL A 85 -0.13 -8.90 5.24
N VAL A 86 -0.15 -10.07 5.89
CA VAL A 86 -0.73 -11.30 5.32
C VAL A 86 -2.19 -11.05 4.93
N PHE A 87 -2.96 -10.45 5.83
CA PHE A 87 -4.38 -10.17 5.58
C PHE A 87 -4.59 -9.18 4.43
N ILE A 88 -3.80 -8.10 4.36
CA ILE A 88 -3.84 -7.10 3.28
C ILE A 88 -3.55 -7.76 1.94
N VAL A 89 -2.46 -8.52 1.84
CA VAL A 89 -2.05 -9.15 0.58
C VAL A 89 -3.00 -10.27 0.16
N PHE A 90 -3.54 -11.02 1.12
CA PHE A 90 -4.59 -12.01 0.86
C PHE A 90 -5.85 -11.36 0.29
N SER A 91 -6.33 -10.28 0.92
CA SER A 91 -7.50 -9.53 0.44
C SER A 91 -7.30 -8.99 -0.97
N ALA A 92 -6.12 -8.42 -1.25
CA ALA A 92 -5.77 -7.93 -2.58
C ALA A 92 -5.75 -9.05 -3.62
N LEU A 93 -5.22 -10.24 -3.26
CA LEU A 93 -5.20 -11.41 -4.12
C LEU A 93 -6.63 -11.88 -4.46
N MET A 94 -7.51 -11.95 -3.44
CA MET A 94 -8.91 -12.33 -3.65
C MET A 94 -9.63 -11.32 -4.56
N CYS A 95 -9.41 -10.01 -4.34
CA CYS A 95 -9.97 -8.96 -5.20
C CYS A 95 -9.48 -9.09 -6.65
N LEU A 96 -8.20 -9.40 -6.88
CA LEU A 96 -7.67 -9.60 -8.24
C LEU A 96 -8.27 -10.82 -8.93
N ILE A 97 -8.37 -11.95 -8.23
CA ILE A 97 -8.94 -13.17 -8.78
C ILE A 97 -10.41 -12.94 -9.16
N TYR A 98 -11.16 -12.29 -8.28
CA TYR A 98 -12.59 -12.02 -8.48
C TYR A 98 -12.84 -11.00 -9.60
N SER A 99 -11.99 -10.00 -9.74
CA SER A 99 -12.14 -8.90 -10.69
C SER A 99 -12.18 -9.34 -12.15
N LYS A 100 -11.54 -10.46 -12.48
CA LYS A 100 -11.50 -10.98 -13.86
C LYS A 100 -12.89 -11.20 -14.47
N ASN A 101 -13.85 -11.63 -13.65
CA ASN A 101 -15.19 -11.96 -14.10
C ASN A 101 -16.17 -10.77 -14.06
N PHE A 102 -15.82 -9.70 -13.35
CA PHE A 102 -16.73 -8.57 -13.10
C PHE A 102 -16.34 -7.28 -13.81
N LEU A 103 -15.05 -7.11 -14.11
CA LEU A 103 -14.56 -5.87 -14.68
C LEU A 103 -14.41 -5.97 -16.20
N PRO A 104 -14.89 -4.95 -16.94
CA PRO A 104 -14.65 -4.87 -18.37
C PRO A 104 -13.16 -4.66 -18.64
N ALA A 105 -12.67 -5.22 -19.75
CA ALA A 105 -11.25 -5.21 -20.11
C ALA A 105 -10.63 -3.78 -20.14
N GLU A 106 -11.42 -2.78 -20.50
CA GLU A 106 -11.00 -1.37 -20.57
C GLU A 106 -10.61 -0.80 -19.19
N LYS A 107 -11.31 -1.22 -18.14
CA LYS A 107 -11.11 -0.75 -16.76
C LYS A 107 -10.09 -1.62 -16.00
N MET A 108 -9.80 -2.82 -16.50
CA MET A 108 -8.95 -3.81 -15.81
C MET A 108 -7.54 -3.29 -15.51
N ASN A 109 -6.88 -2.67 -16.48
CA ASN A 109 -5.52 -2.17 -16.29
C ASN A 109 -5.46 -1.12 -15.18
N ARG A 110 -6.40 -0.18 -15.17
CA ARG A 110 -6.48 0.87 -14.14
C ARG A 110 -6.78 0.29 -12.77
N PHE A 111 -7.72 -0.66 -12.71
CA PHE A 111 -8.07 -1.36 -11.48
C PHE A 111 -6.86 -2.05 -10.86
N VAL A 112 -6.12 -2.83 -11.66
CA VAL A 112 -4.94 -3.55 -11.18
C VAL A 112 -3.88 -2.58 -10.65
N VAL A 113 -3.56 -1.51 -11.38
CA VAL A 113 -2.58 -0.50 -10.95
C VAL A 113 -2.99 0.13 -9.61
N PHE A 114 -4.25 0.55 -9.48
CA PHE A 114 -4.71 1.21 -8.26
C PHE A 114 -4.78 0.26 -7.07
N LEU A 115 -5.19 -1.00 -7.30
CA LEU A 115 -5.23 -2.00 -6.24
C LEU A 115 -3.81 -2.39 -5.77
N LEU A 116 -2.87 -2.54 -6.68
CA LEU A 116 -1.47 -2.80 -6.33
C LEU A 116 -0.84 -1.60 -5.59
N GLY A 117 -1.15 -0.38 -6.03
CA GLY A 117 -0.74 0.84 -5.35
C GLY A 117 -1.30 0.90 -3.92
N LEU A 118 -2.60 0.68 -3.76
CA LEU A 118 -3.26 0.61 -2.45
C LEU A 118 -2.60 -0.43 -1.54
N THR A 119 -2.39 -1.64 -2.05
CA THR A 119 -1.75 -2.73 -1.30
C THR A 119 -0.35 -2.34 -0.83
N SER A 120 0.45 -1.73 -1.71
CA SER A 120 1.81 -1.30 -1.39
C SER A 120 1.83 -0.20 -0.35
N CYS A 121 0.94 0.80 -0.46
CA CYS A 121 0.85 1.89 0.51
C CYS A 121 0.41 1.41 1.89
N LEU A 122 -0.55 0.47 1.96
CA LEU A 122 -0.95 -0.14 3.22
C LEU A 122 0.19 -0.93 3.87
N ILE A 123 0.97 -1.68 3.10
CA ILE A 123 2.14 -2.41 3.63
C ILE A 123 3.20 -1.43 4.15
N ILE A 124 3.45 -0.33 3.44
CA ILE A 124 4.39 0.72 3.87
C ILE A 124 3.91 1.38 5.16
N GLY A 125 2.61 1.66 5.28
CA GLY A 125 2.02 2.24 6.49
C GLY A 125 2.10 1.30 7.68
N VAL A 126 1.71 0.02 7.52
CA VAL A 126 1.76 -0.98 8.60
C VAL A 126 3.19 -1.25 9.07
N GLY A 127 4.16 -1.29 8.15
CA GLY A 127 5.56 -1.51 8.47
C GLY A 127 6.35 -0.24 8.83
N ALA A 128 5.68 0.90 9.01
CA ALA A 128 6.33 2.17 9.27
C ALA A 128 7.05 2.18 10.62
N LYS A 129 8.29 2.65 10.64
CA LYS A 129 9.08 2.82 11.87
C LYS A 129 9.01 4.25 12.41
N ASN A 130 8.64 5.21 11.56
CA ASN A 130 8.49 6.61 11.95
C ASN A 130 7.08 7.12 11.58
N MET A 131 6.66 8.17 12.28
CA MET A 131 5.33 8.78 12.12
C MET A 131 5.10 9.34 10.72
N PHE A 132 6.13 9.92 10.12
CA PHE A 132 6.05 10.49 8.78
C PHE A 132 5.79 9.41 7.72
N GLN A 133 6.49 8.28 7.81
CA GLN A 133 6.29 7.13 6.91
C GLN A 133 4.88 6.53 7.08
N PHE A 134 4.41 6.43 8.34
CA PHE A 134 3.05 5.97 8.64
C PHE A 134 2.02 6.88 7.97
N PHE A 135 2.14 8.20 8.20
CA PHE A 135 1.21 9.17 7.64
C PHE A 135 1.22 9.16 6.11
N ALA A 136 2.41 9.10 5.49
CA ALA A 136 2.53 9.01 4.04
C ALA A 136 1.88 7.75 3.46
N GLY A 137 2.07 6.58 4.12
CA GLY A 137 1.43 5.33 3.71
C GLY A 137 -0.09 5.39 3.84
N TRP A 138 -0.58 6.00 4.93
CA TRP A 138 -2.00 6.20 5.21
C TRP A 138 -2.66 7.09 4.15
N ASP A 139 -2.14 8.28 3.93
CA ASP A 139 -2.68 9.28 3.00
C ASP A 139 -2.66 8.79 1.54
N LEU A 140 -1.54 8.18 1.10
CA LEU A 140 -1.46 7.57 -0.22
C LEU A 140 -2.44 6.41 -0.40
N SER A 141 -2.71 5.63 0.65
CA SER A 141 -3.69 4.54 0.58
C SER A 141 -5.11 5.07 0.35
N ALA A 142 -5.46 6.20 0.96
CA ALA A 142 -6.74 6.87 0.71
C ALA A 142 -6.84 7.40 -0.72
N LEU A 143 -5.76 7.95 -1.25
CA LEU A 143 -5.72 8.40 -2.65
C LEU A 143 -5.98 7.24 -3.62
N PHE A 144 -5.32 6.10 -3.44
CA PHE A 144 -5.57 4.91 -4.27
C PHE A 144 -6.98 4.34 -4.08
N SER A 145 -7.54 4.38 -2.86
CA SER A 145 -8.93 4.00 -2.60
C SER A 145 -9.90 4.91 -3.34
N TYR A 146 -9.66 6.21 -3.32
CA TYR A 146 -10.43 7.17 -4.11
C TYR A 146 -10.34 6.89 -5.61
N MET A 147 -9.14 6.61 -6.13
CA MET A 147 -8.96 6.25 -7.54
C MET A 147 -9.72 4.98 -7.94
N LEU A 148 -9.77 3.98 -7.04
CA LEU A 148 -10.56 2.76 -7.24
C LEU A 148 -12.07 3.07 -7.29
N LEU A 149 -12.58 3.91 -6.41
CA LEU A 149 -13.98 4.37 -6.45
C LEU A 149 -14.27 5.10 -7.76
N MET A 150 -13.37 5.96 -8.21
CA MET A 150 -13.55 6.75 -9.43
C MET A 150 -13.49 5.95 -10.73
N LEU A 151 -13.13 4.67 -10.71
CA LEU A 151 -13.27 3.79 -11.88
C LEU A 151 -14.71 3.70 -12.40
N PHE A 152 -15.69 3.93 -11.52
CA PHE A 152 -17.12 3.89 -11.83
C PHE A 152 -17.78 5.27 -11.75
N HIS A 153 -17.02 6.34 -12.03
CA HIS A 153 -17.45 7.74 -11.94
C HIS A 153 -18.64 8.10 -12.86
N GLU A 154 -18.97 7.26 -13.84
CA GLU A 154 -20.13 7.42 -14.72
C GLU A 154 -21.44 7.46 -13.90
N GLN A 155 -21.50 6.74 -12.79
CA GLN A 155 -22.62 6.78 -11.88
C GLN A 155 -22.52 8.01 -10.96
N GLN A 156 -23.53 8.88 -10.99
CA GLN A 156 -23.55 10.12 -10.19
C GLN A 156 -23.45 9.85 -8.68
N ALA A 157 -24.04 8.75 -8.20
CA ALA A 157 -23.96 8.34 -6.80
C ALA A 157 -22.50 8.03 -6.40
N VAL A 158 -21.78 7.26 -7.23
CA VAL A 158 -20.36 6.90 -6.99
C VAL A 158 -19.49 8.15 -6.97
N ARG A 159 -19.69 9.08 -7.89
CA ARG A 159 -18.93 10.33 -7.94
C ARG A 159 -19.14 11.18 -6.69
N ARG A 160 -20.38 11.30 -6.20
CA ARG A 160 -20.68 12.03 -4.95
C ARG A 160 -20.03 11.34 -3.75
N SER A 161 -20.17 10.02 -3.65
CA SER A 161 -19.57 9.24 -2.56
C SER A 161 -18.04 9.33 -2.55
N GLY A 162 -17.39 9.30 -3.71
CA GLY A 162 -15.94 9.45 -3.80
C GLY A 162 -15.45 10.81 -3.36
N VAL A 163 -16.11 11.89 -3.77
CA VAL A 163 -15.76 13.24 -3.31
C VAL A 163 -16.00 13.38 -1.80
N SER A 164 -17.14 12.87 -1.29
CA SER A 164 -17.40 12.87 0.16
C SER A 164 -16.33 12.07 0.92
N PHE A 165 -15.94 10.90 0.43
CA PHE A 165 -14.86 10.11 1.03
C PHE A 165 -13.57 10.92 1.15
N LEU A 166 -13.14 11.59 0.08
CA LEU A 166 -11.91 12.38 0.08
C LEU A 166 -11.99 13.54 1.09
N ILE A 167 -13.13 14.26 1.11
CA ILE A 167 -13.34 15.38 2.06
C ILE A 167 -13.26 14.88 3.50
N TRP A 168 -13.98 13.82 3.84
CA TRP A 168 -13.98 13.28 5.20
C TRP A 168 -12.62 12.73 5.61
N HIS A 169 -11.92 12.06 4.69
CA HIS A 169 -10.56 11.58 4.94
C HIS A 169 -9.64 12.74 5.30
N THR A 170 -9.58 13.78 4.45
CA THR A 170 -8.73 14.96 4.67
C THR A 170 -9.08 15.68 5.99
N LEU A 171 -10.37 15.76 6.34
CA LEU A 171 -10.77 16.34 7.62
C LEU A 171 -10.29 15.50 8.83
N CYS A 172 -10.27 14.18 8.71
CA CYS A 172 -9.75 13.28 9.74
C CYS A 172 -8.22 13.26 9.81
N ASP A 173 -7.53 13.59 8.73
CA ASP A 173 -6.07 13.63 8.69
C ASP A 173 -5.51 14.80 9.52
N VAL A 174 -6.23 15.91 9.63
CA VAL A 174 -5.79 17.06 10.44
C VAL A 174 -5.57 16.71 11.91
N PRO A 175 -6.57 16.13 12.64
CA PRO A 175 -6.36 15.72 14.02
C PRO A 175 -5.33 14.58 14.17
N LEU A 176 -5.24 13.67 13.18
CA LEU A 176 -4.23 12.62 13.16
C LEU A 176 -2.82 13.23 13.07
N LEU A 177 -2.64 14.20 12.20
CA LEU A 177 -1.37 14.92 12.01
C LEU A 177 -1.00 15.70 13.28
N CYS A 178 -1.95 16.37 13.90
CA CYS A 178 -1.75 17.03 15.20
C CYS A 178 -1.31 16.04 16.27
N ALA A 179 -1.96 14.87 16.36
CA ALA A 179 -1.59 13.82 17.32
C ALA A 179 -0.17 13.30 17.06
N CYS A 180 0.20 13.08 15.79
CA CYS A 180 1.55 12.68 15.40
C CYS A 180 2.60 13.71 15.85
N PHE A 181 2.37 15.01 15.62
CA PHE A 181 3.28 16.06 16.07
C PHE A 181 3.38 16.15 17.61
N MET A 182 2.26 15.98 18.31
CA MET A 182 2.27 15.97 19.78
C MET A 182 3.07 14.80 20.35
N LEU A 183 2.93 13.63 19.75
CA LEU A 183 3.71 12.44 20.13
C LEU A 183 5.19 12.63 19.81
N ALA A 184 5.52 13.07 18.62
CA ALA A 184 6.89 13.34 18.20
C ALA A 184 7.60 14.33 19.13
N ASN A 185 6.90 15.39 19.56
CA ASN A 185 7.45 16.38 20.47
C ASN A 185 7.67 15.83 21.90
N ARG A 186 6.89 14.79 22.31
CA ARG A 186 7.07 14.16 23.64
C ARG A 186 8.15 13.07 23.61
N THR A 187 8.26 12.32 22.55
CA THR A 187 9.20 11.20 22.44
C THR A 187 10.57 11.61 21.91
N GLY A 188 10.65 12.78 21.25
CA GLY A 188 11.86 13.24 20.55
C GLY A 188 12.16 12.47 19.27
N ASP A 189 11.22 11.62 18.79
CA ASP A 189 11.27 10.87 17.55
C ASP A 189 10.11 11.30 16.63
N LEU A 190 10.45 11.71 15.41
CA LEU A 190 9.49 12.01 14.33
C LEU A 190 9.13 10.73 13.56
#